data_1f6f2cbb72a4c0e4e645f4f7dd44cb12
#
_entry.id   1f6f2cbb72a4c0e4e645f4f7dd44cb12
#
_cell.length_a   1.000
_cell.length_b   1.000
_cell.length_c   1.000
_cell.angle_alpha   90.00
_cell.angle_beta   90.00
_cell.angle_gamma   90.00
#
_symmetry.space_group_name_H-M   'P 1'
#
loop_
_entity.id
_entity.type
_entity.pdbx_description
1 polymer ?
#
loop_
_entity_poly.entity_id
_entity_poly.type
_entity_poly.pdbx_seq_one_letter_code
_entity_poly.pdbx_strand_id
1 'polypeptide(L)'
;MKIWRIEQFKVIDWPEAEYGNFYEGDSYIVLQTTKDPDSDKLNQDVFFWLGLESSQDEQGTAAYKTVELDDLLDGAAVQHREVMMHESQEFNALFKQINYLKGGVASGFNHVEEGACGSALKYPLW
;
A
#
# COMPACT_ATOMS: atom_id res chain seq x y z
N MET A 1 1.67 -12.05 -0.50
CA MET A 1 1.42 -10.61 -0.73
C MET A 1 0.86 -9.96 0.52
N LYS A 2 1.30 -8.77 0.81
CA LYS A 2 0.76 -7.99 1.94
C LYS A 2 0.42 -6.61 1.42
N ILE A 3 -0.67 -6.05 1.93
CA ILE A 3 -1.09 -4.70 1.55
C ILE A 3 -1.42 -3.90 2.80
N TRP A 4 -1.00 -2.64 2.81
CA TRP A 4 -1.29 -1.70 3.90
C TRP A 4 -1.87 -0.44 3.30
N ARG A 5 -2.79 0.18 4.02
CA ARG A 5 -3.32 1.50 3.64
C ARG A 5 -2.69 2.56 4.52
N ILE A 6 -2.44 3.73 3.98
CA ILE A 6 -1.91 4.83 4.75
C ILE A 6 -3.08 5.58 5.41
N GLU A 7 -3.05 5.69 6.74
CA GLU A 7 -4.04 6.44 7.50
C GLU A 7 -3.33 7.31 8.50
N GLN A 8 -3.47 8.61 8.36
CA GLN A 8 -2.89 9.56 9.32
C GLN A 8 -1.42 9.28 9.59
N PHE A 9 -0.64 9.19 8.55
CA PHE A 9 0.81 8.96 8.61
C PHE A 9 1.20 7.60 9.16
N LYS A 10 0.27 6.65 9.22
CA LYS A 10 0.55 5.30 9.70
C LYS A 10 0.15 4.26 8.66
N VAL A 11 0.75 3.08 8.75
CA VAL A 11 0.39 1.98 7.89
C VAL A 11 -0.59 1.08 8.63
N ILE A 12 -1.71 0.80 7.99
CA ILE A 12 -2.78 0.01 8.57
C ILE A 12 -3.00 -1.20 7.68
N ASP A 13 -3.07 -2.39 8.25
CA ASP A 13 -3.29 -3.60 7.48
C ASP A 13 -4.55 -3.49 6.64
N TRP A 14 -4.44 -3.83 5.36
CA TRP A 14 -5.59 -3.85 4.47
C TRP A 14 -6.12 -5.29 4.49
N PRO A 15 -7.40 -5.50 4.73
CA PRO A 15 -7.93 -6.86 4.81
C PRO A 15 -7.72 -7.63 3.52
N GLU A 16 -7.38 -8.89 3.66
CA GLU A 16 -7.13 -9.73 2.50
C GLU A 16 -8.34 -9.81 1.56
N ALA A 17 -9.52 -9.80 2.13
CA ALA A 17 -10.75 -9.83 1.33
C ALA A 17 -10.91 -8.59 0.46
N GLU A 18 -10.18 -7.51 0.77
CA GLU A 18 -10.26 -6.27 0.02
C GLU A 18 -9.10 -6.11 -0.97
N TYR A 19 -8.24 -7.09 -1.10
CA TYR A 19 -7.12 -6.98 -2.03
C TYR A 19 -7.64 -6.79 -3.45
N GLY A 20 -7.11 -5.78 -4.13
CA GLY A 20 -7.59 -5.39 -5.45
C GLY A 20 -8.51 -4.18 -5.40
N ASN A 21 -9.05 -3.83 -4.23
CA ASN A 21 -9.89 -2.65 -4.08
C ASN A 21 -9.05 -1.53 -3.50
N PHE A 22 -9.06 -0.38 -4.15
CA PHE A 22 -8.27 0.77 -3.72
C PHE A 22 -9.14 2.01 -3.76
N TYR A 23 -9.13 2.77 -2.66
CA TYR A 23 -9.88 4.02 -2.62
C TYR A 23 -9.07 5.13 -3.28
N GLU A 24 -9.71 5.91 -4.13
CA GLU A 24 -9.02 6.97 -4.86
C GLU A 24 -8.48 8.07 -3.94
N GLY A 25 -9.02 8.19 -2.75
CA GLY A 25 -8.57 9.20 -1.80
C GLY A 25 -7.44 8.74 -0.89
N ASP A 26 -6.94 7.55 -1.08
CA ASP A 26 -5.92 7.00 -0.18
C ASP A 26 -4.68 6.54 -0.94
N SER A 27 -3.65 6.22 -0.19
CA SER A 27 -2.44 5.62 -0.75
C SER A 27 -2.19 4.28 -0.05
N TYR A 28 -1.55 3.37 -0.76
CA TYR A 28 -1.35 2.01 -0.28
C TYR A 28 0.07 1.54 -0.55
N ILE A 29 0.51 0.55 0.23
CA ILE A 29 1.79 -0.10 -0.01
C ILE A 29 1.50 -1.58 -0.22
N VAL A 30 2.06 -2.15 -1.29
CA VAL A 30 1.88 -3.56 -1.62
C VAL A 30 3.24 -4.22 -1.65
N LEU A 31 3.40 -5.26 -0.85
CA LEU A 31 4.64 -6.03 -0.85
C LEU A 31 4.36 -7.38 -1.50
N GLN A 32 5.12 -7.67 -2.55
CA GLN A 32 5.03 -8.96 -3.21
C GLN A 32 6.37 -9.67 -3.09
N THR A 33 6.34 -10.87 -2.55
CA THR A 33 7.53 -11.70 -2.41
C THR A 33 7.39 -12.88 -3.34
N THR A 34 8.39 -13.11 -4.17
CA THR A 34 8.39 -14.25 -5.07
C THR A 34 9.70 -15.00 -4.92
N LYS A 35 9.66 -16.30 -5.12
CA LYS A 35 10.85 -17.11 -5.04
C LYS A 35 11.39 -17.34 -6.46
N ASP A 36 12.71 -17.17 -6.60
CA ASP A 36 13.37 -17.45 -7.87
C ASP A 36 13.30 -18.96 -8.10
N PRO A 37 12.76 -19.42 -9.22
CA PRO A 37 12.63 -20.86 -9.47
C PRO A 37 13.98 -21.58 -9.58
N ASP A 38 15.04 -20.86 -9.88
CA ASP A 38 16.35 -21.46 -10.05
C ASP A 38 17.25 -21.38 -8.82
N SER A 39 16.76 -20.81 -7.73
CA SER A 39 17.57 -20.68 -6.53
C SER A 39 16.67 -20.50 -5.31
N ASP A 40 17.27 -20.34 -4.13
CA ASP A 40 16.50 -20.10 -2.92
C ASP A 40 16.30 -18.61 -2.69
N LYS A 41 16.69 -17.79 -3.63
CA LYS A 41 16.59 -16.35 -3.48
C LYS A 41 15.14 -15.89 -3.52
N LEU A 42 14.79 -14.96 -2.63
CA LEU A 42 13.48 -14.34 -2.64
C LEU A 42 13.59 -12.97 -3.28
N ASN A 43 12.68 -12.66 -4.17
CA ASN A 43 12.59 -11.34 -4.79
C ASN A 43 11.50 -10.57 -4.08
N GLN A 44 11.82 -9.36 -3.64
CA GLN A 44 10.90 -8.50 -2.92
C GLN A 44 10.60 -7.27 -3.77
N ASP A 45 9.33 -7.06 -4.06
CA ASP A 45 8.91 -5.88 -4.79
C ASP A 45 7.93 -5.11 -3.92
N VAL A 46 8.20 -3.83 -3.70
CA VAL A 46 7.34 -2.98 -2.91
C VAL A 46 6.76 -1.91 -3.83
N PHE A 47 5.45 -1.90 -3.96
CA PHE A 47 4.76 -0.93 -4.79
C PHE A 47 4.05 0.06 -3.87
N PHE A 48 4.25 1.36 -4.07
CA PHE A 48 3.44 2.34 -3.34
C PHE A 48 2.48 2.98 -4.33
N TRP A 49 1.21 2.68 -4.12
CA TRP A 49 0.12 3.08 -5.01
C TRP A 49 -0.51 4.37 -4.50
N LEU A 50 -0.65 5.34 -5.38
CA LEU A 50 -1.11 6.67 -5.04
C LEU A 50 -2.44 6.94 -5.71
N GLY A 51 -3.48 7.13 -4.90
CA GLY A 51 -4.80 7.48 -5.43
C GLY A 51 -4.79 8.90 -5.96
N LEU A 52 -5.57 9.15 -7.00
CA LEU A 52 -5.59 10.46 -7.63
C LEU A 52 -6.10 11.57 -6.71
N GLU A 53 -6.95 11.19 -5.75
CA GLU A 53 -7.50 12.17 -4.80
C GLU A 53 -6.81 12.11 -3.45
N SER A 54 -5.73 11.34 -3.31
CA SER A 54 -5.04 11.28 -2.04
C SER A 54 -4.24 12.55 -1.81
N SER A 55 -4.04 12.90 -0.54
CA SER A 55 -3.33 14.13 -0.20
C SER A 55 -1.82 13.95 -0.42
N GLN A 56 -1.12 15.07 -0.52
CA GLN A 56 0.33 15.02 -0.61
C GLN A 56 0.94 14.39 0.63
N ASP A 57 0.32 14.61 1.79
CA ASP A 57 0.81 14.00 3.02
C ASP A 57 0.73 12.49 2.96
N GLU A 58 -0.38 11.96 2.44
CA GLU A 58 -0.53 10.53 2.30
C GLU A 58 0.45 9.97 1.29
N GLN A 59 0.62 10.65 0.18
CA GLN A 59 1.55 10.19 -0.85
C GLN A 59 2.98 10.20 -0.33
N GLY A 60 3.35 11.26 0.39
CA GLY A 60 4.68 11.35 0.98
C GLY A 60 4.90 10.26 2.03
N THR A 61 3.88 9.98 2.83
CA THR A 61 3.97 8.94 3.84
C THR A 61 4.15 7.57 3.18
N ALA A 62 3.41 7.32 2.08
CA ALA A 62 3.54 6.04 1.38
C ALA A 62 4.97 5.86 0.87
N ALA A 63 5.55 6.90 0.29
CA ALA A 63 6.91 6.82 -0.22
C ALA A 63 7.91 6.62 0.93
N TYR A 64 7.74 7.35 2.01
CA TYR A 64 8.63 7.25 3.15
C TYR A 64 8.54 5.87 3.82
N LYS A 65 7.32 5.36 3.99
CA LYS A 65 7.15 4.04 4.59
C LYS A 65 7.66 2.93 3.70
N THR A 66 7.64 3.15 2.39
CA THR A 66 8.21 2.20 1.45
C THR A 66 9.73 2.11 1.67
N VAL A 67 10.39 3.23 1.90
CA VAL A 67 11.81 3.24 2.19
C VAL A 67 12.09 2.51 3.51
N GLU A 68 11.26 2.74 4.52
CA GLU A 68 11.42 2.05 5.81
C GLU A 68 11.28 0.55 5.64
N LEU A 69 10.30 0.11 4.86
CA LEU A 69 10.08 -1.31 4.64
C LEU A 69 11.28 -1.92 3.89
N ASP A 70 11.79 -1.21 2.90
CA ASP A 70 12.95 -1.68 2.17
C ASP A 70 14.14 -1.85 3.11
N ASP A 71 14.32 -0.92 4.04
CA ASP A 71 15.39 -1.02 5.03
C ASP A 71 15.21 -2.26 5.90
N LEU A 72 13.98 -2.59 6.28
CA LEU A 72 13.72 -3.78 7.07
C LEU A 72 13.98 -5.05 6.26
N LEU A 73 13.94 -4.97 4.95
CA LEU A 73 14.23 -6.07 4.05
C LEU A 73 15.70 -6.04 3.60
N ASP A 74 16.53 -5.35 4.37
CA ASP A 74 17.98 -5.25 4.14
C ASP A 74 18.33 -4.58 2.81
N GLY A 75 17.47 -3.69 2.34
CA GLY A 75 17.70 -2.98 1.08
C GLY A 75 17.56 -3.88 -0.14
N ALA A 76 16.97 -5.05 0.04
CA ALA A 76 16.86 -6.00 -1.06
C ALA A 76 15.61 -5.82 -1.90
N ALA A 77 14.71 -4.93 -1.51
CA ALA A 77 13.47 -4.75 -2.25
C ALA A 77 13.64 -3.76 -3.39
N VAL A 78 12.86 -3.99 -4.45
CA VAL A 78 12.78 -3.04 -5.55
C VAL A 78 11.54 -2.19 -5.30
N GLN A 79 11.69 -0.88 -5.30
CA GLN A 79 10.59 0.04 -5.03
C GLN A 79 9.95 0.50 -6.34
N HIS A 80 8.62 0.46 -6.39
CA HIS A 80 7.87 0.86 -7.57
C HIS A 80 6.84 1.91 -7.20
N ARG A 81 6.83 3.03 -7.91
CA ARG A 81 5.82 4.05 -7.73
C ARG A 81 4.68 3.77 -8.70
N GLU A 82 3.48 3.60 -8.18
CA GLU A 82 2.30 3.31 -9.00
C GLU A 82 1.28 4.43 -8.81
N VAL A 83 0.69 4.88 -9.89
CA VAL A 83 -0.31 5.94 -9.82
C VAL A 83 -1.62 5.41 -10.36
N MET A 84 -2.72 5.73 -9.66
CA MET A 84 -4.05 5.29 -10.06
C MET A 84 -4.27 5.55 -11.55
N MET A 85 -4.79 4.55 -12.23
CA MET A 85 -5.09 4.57 -13.66
C MET A 85 -3.84 4.57 -14.57
N HIS A 86 -2.65 4.56 -13.99
CA HIS A 86 -1.41 4.51 -14.76
C HIS A 86 -0.48 3.44 -14.21
N GLU A 87 -1.05 2.39 -13.66
CA GLU A 87 -0.24 1.33 -13.04
C GLU A 87 0.56 0.56 -14.08
N SER A 88 1.70 0.05 -13.62
CA SER A 88 2.55 -0.77 -14.47
C SER A 88 1.90 -2.12 -14.73
N GLN A 89 2.39 -2.82 -15.72
CA GLN A 89 1.93 -4.19 -15.99
C GLN A 89 2.23 -5.10 -14.80
N GLU A 90 3.36 -4.88 -14.16
CA GLU A 90 3.75 -5.68 -13.00
C GLU A 90 2.74 -5.56 -11.88
N PHE A 91 2.30 -4.34 -11.60
CA PHE A 91 1.31 -4.12 -10.55
C PHE A 91 -0.03 -4.74 -10.94
N ASN A 92 -0.46 -4.51 -12.18
CA ASN A 92 -1.74 -5.04 -12.65
C ASN A 92 -1.75 -6.57 -12.62
N ALA A 93 -0.62 -7.19 -12.84
CA ALA A 93 -0.55 -8.65 -12.85
C ALA A 93 -0.71 -9.27 -11.46
N LEU A 94 -0.58 -8.48 -10.40
CA LEU A 94 -0.74 -9.00 -9.04
C LEU A 94 -2.19 -9.28 -8.70
N PHE A 95 -3.14 -8.68 -9.43
CA PHE A 95 -4.55 -8.79 -9.12
C PHE A 95 -5.33 -9.28 -10.32
N LYS A 96 -6.38 -10.08 -10.06
CA LYS A 96 -7.26 -10.48 -11.14
C LYS A 96 -8.05 -9.29 -11.64
N GLN A 97 -8.38 -8.38 -10.75
CA GLN A 97 -9.14 -7.20 -11.08
C GLN A 97 -8.80 -6.12 -10.08
N ILE A 98 -8.62 -4.91 -10.56
CA ILE A 98 -8.40 -3.75 -9.70
C ILE A 98 -9.65 -2.89 -9.77
N ASN A 99 -10.20 -2.56 -8.60
CA ASN A 99 -11.39 -1.71 -8.49
C ASN A 99 -11.00 -0.42 -7.81
N TYR A 100 -11.39 0.69 -8.40
CA TYR A 100 -11.17 2.00 -7.81
C TYR A 100 -12.44 2.43 -7.09
N LEU A 101 -12.33 2.65 -5.79
CA LEU A 101 -13.47 3.03 -4.96
C LEU A 101 -13.42 4.52 -4.69
N LYS A 102 -14.58 5.14 -4.62
CA LYS A 102 -14.65 6.56 -4.35
C LYS A 102 -14.47 6.85 -2.88
N GLY A 103 -13.83 7.98 -2.58
CA GLY A 103 -13.64 8.40 -1.21
C GLY A 103 -12.34 7.89 -0.64
N GLY A 104 -12.34 7.69 0.65
CA GLY A 104 -11.16 7.24 1.39
C GLY A 104 -11.11 7.92 2.74
N VAL A 105 -10.09 7.61 3.51
CA VAL A 105 -9.92 8.17 4.85
C VAL A 105 -9.81 9.69 4.80
N ALA A 106 -9.06 10.18 3.83
CA ALA A 106 -8.83 11.61 3.75
C ALA A 106 -10.05 12.42 3.32
N SER A 107 -11.03 11.77 2.73
CA SER A 107 -12.19 12.51 2.28
C SER A 107 -13.18 12.74 3.40
N GLY A 108 -12.84 12.37 4.52
CA GLY A 108 -13.64 12.70 5.52
C GLY A 108 -14.56 11.85 5.98
N PHE A 109 -14.75 11.34 5.88
CA PHE A 109 -15.68 10.69 6.38
C PHE A 109 -15.30 10.11 7.35
N ASN A 110 -14.97 10.16 7.60
CA ASN A 110 -14.65 9.62 8.31
C ASN A 110 -14.73 8.99 8.98
N HIS A 111 -15.01 8.95 9.15
CA HIS A 111 -15.23 8.33 9.67
C HIS A 111 -14.79 7.63 10.21
N VAL A 112 -14.63 7.46 10.07
CA VAL A 112 -14.17 6.73 10.36
C VAL A 112 -13.57 6.72 11.28
N GLU A 113 -13.55 7.13 11.63
CA GLU A 113 -13.06 7.29 12.35
C GLU A 113 -13.00 6.79 13.25
N GLU A 114 -13.48 6.66 13.52
CA GLU A 114 -13.51 6.23 14.34
C GLU A 114 -12.97 5.22 14.64
N GLY A 115 -13.48 4.59 14.64
CA GLY A 115 -12.99 3.38 15.00
C GLY A 115 -11.70 3.15 14.53
N ALA A 116 -11.51 3.59 13.43
CA ALA A 116 -10.24 3.49 12.87
C ALA A 116 -9.19 4.01 13.77
N CYS A 117 -9.54 4.91 14.61
CA CYS A 117 -8.56 5.45 15.49
C CYS A 117 -7.94 4.40 16.33
N GLY A 118 -8.75 3.54 16.87
CA GLY A 118 -8.22 2.53 17.73
C GLY A 118 -7.28 1.60 17.00
N SER A 119 -7.63 1.26 15.80
CA SER A 119 -6.78 0.34 15.12
C SER A 119 -5.45 0.96 14.78
N ALA A 120 -5.42 2.25 14.61
CA ALA A 120 -4.17 2.87 14.26
C ALA A 120 -3.08 2.66 15.26
N LEU A 121 -3.45 2.20 16.44
CA LEU A 121 -2.48 2.06 17.40
C LEU A 121 -1.60 0.92 17.23
N LYS A 122 -2.00 0.01 16.47
CA LYS A 122 -1.30 -1.08 16.41
C LYS A 122 -0.23 -1.12 15.56
N TYR A 123 0.06 -0.32 15.00
CA TYR A 123 0.91 -0.42 14.13
C TYR A 123 1.94 -0.21 14.15
N PRO A 124 2.55 -0.11 13.94
CA PRO A 124 3.57 -0.01 13.48
C PRO A 124 4.02 -1.15 13.20
N LEU A 125 3.77 -1.60 12.46
CA LEU A 125 4.04 -2.63 12.15
C LEU A 125 5.24 -2.87 11.61
N TRP A 126 5.93 -2.11 11.17
CA TRP A 126 7.29 -2.36 10.86
C TRP A 126 8.08 -1.17 11.29
#